data_1646197f4edd2e4f7a5ac0ab907fbd5a
#
_entry.id   1646197f4edd2e4f7a5ac0ab907fbd5a
#
_cell.length_a   1.000
_cell.length_b   1.000
_cell.length_c   1.000
_cell.angle_alpha   90.00
_cell.angle_beta   90.00
_cell.angle_gamma   90.00
#
_symmetry.space_group_name_H-M   'P 1'
#
loop_
_entity.id
_entity.type
_entity.pdbx_description
1 polymer ?
#
loop_
_entity_poly.entity_id
_entity_poly.type
_entity_poly.pdbx_seq_one_letter_code
_entity_poly.pdbx_strand_id
1 'polypeptide(L)'
;MPRFFIDYIPEERAILTGPDAHHIAKSLRMRPGEPLILCDSIGTDYNCEIEQIDGETVTVKVLNFCRSVSEPSVFVTLYQAFPKADKMDAVVQKSVELGVSRIVPMLSERCVSRPDEKAVKKKADRWQKIAEEAAKQSGRGVIPQVSPSLPFRAAIQEAEKAGEILFFYEGGGEHISALVGPKTQKLSLFIGPEGGFAQEHGAKIATLGPRILRTETAPIAALAAIMLATDNL
;
A
#
# COMPACT_ATOMS: atom_id res chain seq x y z
N MET A 1 -1.75 -19.51 6.10
CA MET A 1 -1.87 -19.29 7.55
C MET A 1 -2.54 -17.93 7.75
N PRO A 2 -3.63 -17.82 8.55
CA PRO A 2 -4.31 -16.55 8.76
C PRO A 2 -3.40 -15.54 9.45
N ARG A 3 -3.59 -14.25 9.13
CA ARG A 3 -2.75 -13.15 9.60
C ARG A 3 -3.63 -12.06 10.22
N PHE A 4 -3.20 -11.55 11.38
CA PHE A 4 -3.89 -10.51 12.14
C PHE A 4 -2.91 -9.42 12.54
N PHE A 5 -3.36 -8.16 12.47
CA PHE A 5 -2.54 -7.01 12.85
C PHE A 5 -2.79 -6.63 14.30
N ILE A 6 -1.71 -6.36 15.02
CA ILE A 6 -1.71 -5.88 16.40
C ILE A 6 -0.95 -4.55 16.49
N ASP A 7 -1.27 -3.74 17.48
CA ASP A 7 -0.70 -2.42 17.72
C ASP A 7 0.28 -2.40 18.92
N TYR A 8 0.72 -3.57 19.34
CA TYR A 8 1.66 -3.76 20.43
C TYR A 8 2.66 -4.89 20.10
N ILE A 9 3.76 -4.94 20.82
CA ILE A 9 4.74 -6.04 20.73
C ILE A 9 4.31 -7.12 21.72
N PRO A 10 3.95 -8.34 21.25
CA PRO A 10 3.56 -9.40 22.15
C PRO A 10 4.77 -9.99 22.85
N GLU A 11 4.60 -10.40 24.11
CA GLU A 11 5.58 -11.18 24.86
C GLU A 11 5.44 -12.68 24.55
N GLU A 12 5.26 -13.53 25.55
CA GLU A 12 5.03 -14.98 25.36
C GLU A 12 3.62 -15.30 24.89
N ARG A 13 2.66 -14.42 25.15
CA ARG A 13 1.24 -14.55 24.80
C ARG A 13 0.67 -13.26 24.27
N ALA A 14 -0.33 -13.41 23.44
CA ALA A 14 -1.16 -12.29 22.98
C ALA A 14 -2.63 -12.63 23.10
N ILE A 15 -3.46 -11.61 23.27
CA ILE A 15 -4.90 -11.73 23.38
C ILE A 15 -5.55 -10.95 22.25
N LEU A 16 -6.31 -11.65 21.42
CA LEU A 16 -7.12 -11.05 20.36
C LEU A 16 -8.56 -10.93 20.86
N THR A 17 -9.19 -9.80 20.58
CA THR A 17 -10.57 -9.49 20.96
C THR A 17 -11.34 -8.89 19.79
N GLY A 18 -12.65 -8.68 19.97
CA GLY A 18 -13.48 -7.99 18.98
C GLY A 18 -13.56 -8.67 17.61
N PRO A 19 -13.45 -7.91 16.49
CA PRO A 19 -13.65 -8.45 15.16
C PRO A 19 -12.69 -9.58 14.79
N ASP A 20 -11.43 -9.51 15.21
CA ASP A 20 -10.41 -10.53 14.88
C ASP A 20 -10.68 -11.83 15.63
N ALA A 21 -11.03 -11.77 16.92
CA ALA A 21 -11.44 -12.97 17.69
C ALA A 21 -12.70 -13.61 17.10
N HIS A 22 -13.69 -12.78 16.73
CA HIS A 22 -14.89 -13.28 16.06
C HIS A 22 -14.57 -13.92 14.71
N HIS A 23 -13.66 -13.33 13.94
CA HIS A 23 -13.21 -13.89 12.64
C HIS A 23 -12.54 -15.25 12.83
N ILE A 24 -11.65 -15.39 13.80
CA ILE A 24 -10.98 -16.65 14.15
C ILE A 24 -12.01 -17.73 14.53
N ALA A 25 -12.88 -17.39 15.50
CA ALA A 25 -13.77 -18.37 16.09
C ALA A 25 -14.97 -18.75 15.18
N LYS A 26 -15.55 -17.78 14.47
CA LYS A 26 -16.82 -17.96 13.72
C LYS A 26 -16.62 -18.11 12.23
N SER A 27 -15.78 -17.29 11.61
CA SER A 27 -15.59 -17.30 10.15
C SER A 27 -14.59 -18.40 9.75
N LEU A 28 -13.41 -18.41 10.37
CA LEU A 28 -12.37 -19.40 10.11
C LEU A 28 -12.60 -20.72 10.87
N ARG A 29 -13.37 -20.68 11.96
CA ARG A 29 -13.67 -21.83 12.81
C ARG A 29 -12.42 -22.55 13.32
N MET A 30 -11.40 -21.77 13.65
CA MET A 30 -10.14 -22.29 14.14
C MET A 30 -10.28 -22.90 15.53
N ARG A 31 -9.31 -23.75 15.89
CA ARG A 31 -9.30 -24.52 17.15
C ARG A 31 -7.99 -24.30 17.89
N PRO A 32 -7.95 -24.54 19.21
CA PRO A 32 -6.69 -24.64 19.95
C PRO A 32 -5.71 -25.61 19.28
N GLY A 33 -4.44 -25.22 19.22
CA GLY A 33 -3.37 -25.93 18.52
C GLY A 33 -3.16 -25.50 17.07
N GLU A 34 -4.08 -24.72 16.49
CA GLU A 34 -3.90 -24.26 15.10
C GLU A 34 -3.03 -23.00 15.02
N PRO A 35 -2.17 -22.90 13.98
CA PRO A 35 -1.23 -21.81 13.84
C PRO A 35 -1.86 -20.58 13.20
N LEU A 36 -1.41 -19.40 13.62
CA LEU A 36 -1.69 -18.11 12.97
C LEU A 36 -0.47 -17.17 13.07
N ILE A 37 -0.50 -16.09 12.33
CA ILE A 37 0.52 -15.03 12.38
C ILE A 37 -0.10 -13.76 12.98
N LEU A 38 0.61 -13.17 13.96
CA LEU A 38 0.38 -11.79 14.36
C LEU A 38 1.42 -10.88 13.69
N CYS A 39 1.03 -9.67 13.30
CA CYS A 39 1.91 -8.69 12.68
C CYS A 39 1.83 -7.38 13.47
N ASP A 40 2.96 -6.81 13.81
CA ASP A 40 3.05 -5.56 14.57
C ASP A 40 2.87 -4.28 13.71
N SER A 41 2.51 -4.43 12.44
CA SER A 41 2.37 -3.34 11.47
C SER A 41 3.65 -2.54 11.17
N ILE A 42 4.79 -2.93 11.73
CA ILE A 42 6.10 -2.34 11.48
C ILE A 42 7.10 -3.30 10.83
N GLY A 43 6.61 -4.48 10.46
CA GLY A 43 7.36 -5.46 9.65
C GLY A 43 7.87 -6.68 10.40
N THR A 44 7.35 -6.98 11.60
CA THR A 44 7.64 -8.22 12.32
C THR A 44 6.44 -9.15 12.29
N ASP A 45 6.68 -10.40 11.95
CA ASP A 45 5.73 -11.49 12.01
C ASP A 45 6.01 -12.34 13.24
N TYR A 46 4.99 -12.57 14.06
CA TYR A 46 5.01 -13.48 15.21
C TYR A 46 4.24 -14.73 14.84
N ASN A 47 4.94 -15.86 14.75
CA ASN A 47 4.32 -17.15 14.54
C ASN A 47 3.72 -17.63 15.86
N CYS A 48 2.42 -17.82 15.87
CA CYS A 48 1.65 -18.13 17.06
C CYS A 48 0.84 -19.41 16.89
N GLU A 49 0.46 -20.00 18.01
CA GLU A 49 -0.48 -21.12 18.10
C GLU A 49 -1.63 -20.72 19.02
N ILE A 50 -2.85 -21.04 18.63
CA ILE A 50 -4.03 -20.79 19.47
C ILE A 50 -3.95 -21.66 20.71
N GLU A 51 -3.92 -21.03 21.89
CA GLU A 51 -3.93 -21.72 23.18
C GLU A 51 -5.37 -21.94 23.67
N GLN A 52 -6.22 -20.92 23.55
CA GLN A 52 -7.60 -20.97 24.03
C GLN A 52 -8.51 -20.04 23.20
N ILE A 53 -9.76 -20.47 23.03
CA ILE A 53 -10.85 -19.64 22.49
C ILE A 53 -11.94 -19.62 23.55
N ASP A 54 -12.24 -18.44 24.09
CA ASP A 54 -13.25 -18.23 25.13
C ASP A 54 -14.18 -17.08 24.76
N GLY A 55 -15.34 -17.46 24.21
CA GLY A 55 -16.34 -16.50 23.78
C GLY A 55 -15.85 -15.51 22.74
N GLU A 56 -15.56 -14.27 23.17
CA GLU A 56 -15.10 -13.15 22.34
C GLU A 56 -13.57 -12.93 22.42
N THR A 57 -12.86 -13.86 23.03
CA THR A 57 -11.43 -13.74 23.28
C THR A 57 -10.68 -14.94 22.71
N VAL A 58 -9.56 -14.69 22.04
CA VAL A 58 -8.64 -15.73 21.56
C VAL A 58 -7.26 -15.45 22.16
N THR A 59 -6.78 -16.40 22.98
CA THR A 59 -5.43 -16.36 23.53
C THR A 59 -4.51 -17.19 22.63
N VAL A 60 -3.40 -16.60 22.25
CA VAL A 60 -2.38 -17.27 21.44
C VAL A 60 -1.03 -17.25 22.16
N LYS A 61 -0.27 -18.33 21.98
CA LYS A 61 1.10 -18.44 22.42
C LYS A 61 2.04 -18.04 21.29
N VAL A 62 2.99 -17.15 21.55
CA VAL A 62 4.05 -16.78 20.60
C VAL A 62 5.11 -17.86 20.61
N LEU A 63 5.38 -18.46 19.45
CA LEU A 63 6.39 -19.51 19.29
C LEU A 63 7.76 -18.93 18.90
N ASN A 64 7.76 -18.01 17.94
CA ASN A 64 8.93 -17.27 17.46
C ASN A 64 8.49 -16.03 16.70
N PHE A 65 9.46 -15.20 16.32
CA PHE A 65 9.23 -14.04 15.47
C PHE A 65 10.32 -13.91 14.41
N CYS A 66 9.99 -13.27 13.31
CA CYS A 66 10.91 -12.97 12.21
C CYS A 66 10.50 -11.68 11.48
N ARG A 67 11.41 -11.14 10.69
CA ARG A 67 11.04 -10.06 9.78
C ARG A 67 10.05 -10.58 8.74
N SER A 68 9.02 -9.81 8.45
CA SER A 68 8.05 -10.15 7.41
C SER A 68 8.75 -10.26 6.06
N VAL A 69 8.64 -11.42 5.43
CA VAL A 69 9.28 -11.71 4.14
C VAL A 69 8.52 -11.11 2.96
N SER A 70 7.30 -10.66 3.18
CA SER A 70 6.43 -10.06 2.15
C SER A 70 6.65 -8.57 1.94
N GLU A 71 7.51 -7.94 2.75
CA GLU A 71 7.76 -6.50 2.63
C GLU A 71 8.90 -6.22 1.65
N PRO A 72 8.66 -5.37 0.64
CA PRO A 72 9.70 -4.98 -0.31
C PRO A 72 10.87 -4.26 0.38
N SER A 73 12.06 -4.42 -0.16
CA SER A 73 13.25 -3.66 0.27
C SER A 73 13.26 -2.22 -0.24
N VAL A 74 12.48 -1.92 -1.28
CA VAL A 74 12.30 -0.59 -1.85
C VAL A 74 11.10 0.11 -1.24
N PHE A 75 11.26 1.37 -0.81
CA PHE A 75 10.16 2.20 -0.31
C PHE A 75 9.55 3.02 -1.46
N VAL A 76 8.33 2.70 -1.85
CA VAL A 76 7.62 3.40 -2.94
C VAL A 76 6.43 4.18 -2.40
N THR A 77 6.45 5.51 -2.61
CA THR A 77 5.29 6.37 -2.39
C THR A 77 4.56 6.60 -3.71
N LEU A 78 3.31 6.20 -3.79
CA LEU A 78 2.44 6.47 -4.94
C LEU A 78 1.67 7.77 -4.73
N TYR A 79 1.98 8.79 -5.52
CA TYR A 79 1.19 10.02 -5.64
C TYR A 79 0.21 9.85 -6.79
N GLN A 80 -1.04 9.55 -6.45
CA GLN A 80 -2.11 9.27 -7.41
C GLN A 80 -3.07 10.44 -7.54
N ALA A 81 -3.17 11.01 -8.74
CA ALA A 81 -4.21 11.98 -9.02
C ALA A 81 -5.60 11.34 -8.93
N PHE A 82 -6.59 12.10 -8.44
CA PHE A 82 -7.96 11.60 -8.31
C PHE A 82 -8.51 11.13 -9.66
N PRO A 83 -8.74 9.83 -9.83
CA PRO A 83 -9.38 9.31 -11.02
C PRO A 83 -10.89 9.57 -10.97
N LYS A 84 -11.57 9.45 -12.12
CA LYS A 84 -13.02 9.50 -12.19
C LYS A 84 -13.66 8.28 -11.49
N ALA A 85 -14.85 8.51 -10.92
CA ALA A 85 -15.65 7.48 -10.26
C ALA A 85 -14.89 6.78 -9.10
N ASP A 86 -15.16 5.49 -8.88
CA ASP A 86 -14.62 4.69 -7.78
C ASP A 86 -13.33 3.92 -8.16
N LYS A 87 -12.64 4.34 -9.22
CA LYS A 87 -11.42 3.69 -9.70
C LYS A 87 -10.28 3.72 -8.68
N MET A 88 -10.28 4.69 -7.76
CA MET A 88 -9.26 4.79 -6.71
C MET A 88 -9.28 3.58 -5.77
N ASP A 89 -10.42 2.95 -5.56
CA ASP A 89 -10.54 1.75 -4.73
C ASP A 89 -9.66 0.61 -5.28
N ALA A 90 -9.76 0.37 -6.60
CA ALA A 90 -8.93 -0.62 -7.28
C ALA A 90 -7.44 -0.24 -7.29
N VAL A 91 -7.14 1.06 -7.47
CA VAL A 91 -5.75 1.55 -7.40
C VAL A 91 -5.15 1.26 -6.02
N VAL A 92 -5.87 1.60 -4.94
CA VAL A 92 -5.39 1.34 -3.58
C VAL A 92 -5.18 -0.15 -3.36
N GLN A 93 -6.20 -0.96 -3.62
CA GLN A 93 -6.14 -2.41 -3.44
C GLN A 93 -4.94 -3.02 -4.16
N LYS A 94 -4.83 -2.79 -5.47
CA LYS A 94 -3.79 -3.43 -6.30
C LYS A 94 -2.40 -2.88 -6.03
N SER A 95 -2.27 -1.61 -5.64
CA SER A 95 -1.00 -1.04 -5.23
C SER A 95 -0.49 -1.65 -3.93
N VAL A 96 -1.38 -1.94 -2.98
CA VAL A 96 -1.02 -2.62 -1.73
C VAL A 96 -0.58 -4.06 -2.01
N GLU A 97 -1.32 -4.80 -2.82
CA GLU A 97 -0.95 -6.16 -3.24
C GLU A 97 0.44 -6.21 -3.91
N LEU A 98 0.81 -5.14 -4.65
CA LEU A 98 2.10 -5.00 -5.33
C LEU A 98 3.21 -4.37 -4.48
N GLY A 99 3.00 -4.18 -3.18
CA GLY A 99 4.08 -3.75 -2.30
C GLY A 99 4.28 -2.24 -2.16
N VAL A 100 3.31 -1.38 -2.56
CA VAL A 100 3.42 0.06 -2.28
C VAL A 100 3.63 0.30 -0.78
N SER A 101 4.46 1.28 -0.41
CA SER A 101 4.71 1.60 1.00
C SER A 101 3.79 2.69 1.53
N ARG A 102 3.37 3.62 0.66
CA ARG A 102 2.48 4.73 1.00
C ARG A 102 1.70 5.20 -0.23
N ILE A 103 0.46 5.61 -0.03
CA ILE A 103 -0.39 6.18 -1.09
C ILE A 103 -0.80 7.59 -0.68
N VAL A 104 -0.55 8.56 -1.55
CA VAL A 104 -0.92 9.98 -1.39
C VAL A 104 -1.87 10.36 -2.51
N PRO A 105 -3.18 10.45 -2.24
CA PRO A 105 -4.12 11.00 -3.21
C PRO A 105 -3.78 12.47 -3.47
N MET A 106 -3.80 12.93 -4.73
CA MET A 106 -3.48 14.33 -5.03
C MET A 106 -4.50 14.98 -5.96
N LEU A 107 -4.69 16.28 -5.77
CA LEU A 107 -5.52 17.11 -6.60
C LEU A 107 -4.65 17.92 -7.56
N SER A 108 -4.72 17.60 -8.85
CA SER A 108 -4.10 18.40 -9.92
C SER A 108 -5.13 19.31 -10.60
N GLU A 109 -4.65 20.29 -11.35
CA GLU A 109 -5.51 21.22 -12.10
C GLU A 109 -6.42 20.50 -13.11
N ARG A 110 -5.95 19.37 -13.65
CA ARG A 110 -6.67 18.57 -14.66
C ARG A 110 -7.54 17.46 -14.08
N CYS A 111 -7.65 17.36 -12.72
CA CYS A 111 -8.60 16.45 -12.10
C CYS A 111 -10.04 16.88 -12.39
N VAL A 112 -10.82 15.97 -12.97
CA VAL A 112 -12.26 16.17 -13.19
C VAL A 112 -13.04 16.06 -11.88
N SER A 113 -12.61 15.13 -11.00
CA SER A 113 -13.22 14.93 -9.68
C SER A 113 -12.57 15.88 -8.67
N ARG A 114 -13.35 16.83 -8.13
CA ARG A 114 -12.93 17.79 -7.10
C ARG A 114 -13.86 17.70 -5.89
N PRO A 115 -13.72 16.67 -5.07
CA PRO A 115 -14.53 16.53 -3.87
C PRO A 115 -14.20 17.64 -2.86
N ASP A 116 -15.17 18.03 -2.04
CA ASP A 116 -14.94 18.92 -0.92
C ASP A 116 -14.11 18.23 0.19
N GLU A 117 -13.61 19.01 1.16
CA GLU A 117 -12.73 18.52 2.24
C GLU A 117 -13.37 17.37 3.05
N LYS A 118 -14.69 17.48 3.32
CA LYS A 118 -15.43 16.44 4.08
C LYS A 118 -15.53 15.14 3.29
N ALA A 119 -15.80 15.24 2.00
CA ALA A 119 -15.83 14.08 1.10
C ALA A 119 -14.44 13.45 0.93
N VAL A 120 -13.39 14.27 0.84
CA VAL A 120 -12.00 13.81 0.77
C VAL A 120 -11.62 13.01 2.02
N LYS A 121 -11.94 13.51 3.22
CA LYS A 121 -11.66 12.80 4.47
C LYS A 121 -12.38 11.46 4.51
N LYS A 122 -13.67 11.42 4.21
CA LYS A 122 -14.46 10.18 4.17
C LYS A 122 -13.90 9.16 3.16
N LYS A 123 -13.40 9.65 2.01
CA LYS A 123 -12.75 8.79 1.01
C LYS A 123 -11.42 8.25 1.52
N ALA A 124 -10.60 9.05 2.18
CA ALA A 124 -9.34 8.61 2.76
C ALA A 124 -9.56 7.50 3.81
N ASP A 125 -10.54 7.65 4.70
CA ASP A 125 -10.91 6.61 5.68
C ASP A 125 -11.35 5.30 4.99
N ARG A 126 -12.11 5.39 3.90
CA ARG A 126 -12.49 4.23 3.09
C ARG A 126 -11.29 3.56 2.44
N TRP A 127 -10.40 4.33 1.83
CA TRP A 127 -9.21 3.79 1.17
C TRP A 127 -8.22 3.18 2.15
N GLN A 128 -8.11 3.74 3.37
CA GLN A 128 -7.31 3.12 4.42
C GLN A 128 -7.84 1.74 4.79
N LYS A 129 -9.17 1.56 4.91
CA LYS A 129 -9.77 0.23 5.13
C LYS A 129 -9.51 -0.74 3.98
N ILE A 130 -9.58 -0.27 2.74
CA ILE A 130 -9.23 -1.09 1.57
C ILE A 130 -7.75 -1.52 1.64
N ALA A 131 -6.85 -0.61 2.03
CA ALA A 131 -5.44 -0.92 2.20
C ALA A 131 -5.20 -1.98 3.30
N GLU A 132 -5.91 -1.89 4.42
CA GLU A 132 -5.87 -2.87 5.52
C GLU A 132 -6.31 -4.26 5.05
N GLU A 133 -7.46 -4.36 4.36
CA GLU A 133 -7.96 -5.63 3.83
C GLU A 133 -7.03 -6.22 2.76
N ALA A 134 -6.51 -5.37 1.87
CA ALA A 134 -5.56 -5.80 0.85
C ALA A 134 -4.24 -6.30 1.48
N ALA A 135 -3.73 -5.64 2.53
CA ALA A 135 -2.54 -6.07 3.25
C ALA A 135 -2.75 -7.42 3.94
N LYS A 136 -3.90 -7.62 4.61
CA LYS A 136 -4.28 -8.91 5.21
C LYS A 136 -4.32 -10.03 4.15
N GLN A 137 -4.98 -9.78 3.04
CA GLN A 137 -5.18 -10.78 1.98
C GLN A 137 -3.87 -11.12 1.25
N SER A 138 -3.03 -10.13 0.97
CA SER A 138 -1.75 -10.33 0.27
C SER A 138 -0.63 -10.82 1.19
N GLY A 139 -0.89 -10.99 2.47
CA GLY A 139 0.08 -11.49 3.45
C GLY A 139 1.16 -10.48 3.84
N ARG A 140 0.92 -9.18 3.69
CA ARG A 140 1.87 -8.14 4.08
C ARG A 140 2.00 -8.03 5.60
N GLY A 141 3.19 -7.68 6.08
CA GLY A 141 3.48 -7.42 7.50
C GLY A 141 3.30 -5.96 7.89
N VAL A 142 3.11 -5.07 6.91
CA VAL A 142 2.88 -3.64 7.10
C VAL A 142 1.60 -3.22 6.38
N ILE A 143 0.78 -2.42 7.02
CA ILE A 143 -0.38 -1.78 6.40
C ILE A 143 0.08 -0.46 5.78
N PRO A 144 0.08 -0.30 4.45
CA PRO A 144 0.45 0.97 3.83
C PRO A 144 -0.49 2.09 4.23
N GLN A 145 0.08 3.24 4.55
CA GLN A 145 -0.70 4.41 4.89
C GLN A 145 -1.31 5.05 3.64
N VAL A 146 -2.62 5.30 3.67
CA VAL A 146 -3.29 6.21 2.74
C VAL A 146 -3.35 7.58 3.38
N SER A 147 -2.48 8.49 2.93
CA SER A 147 -2.36 9.84 3.50
C SER A 147 -3.55 10.73 3.14
N PRO A 148 -3.78 11.81 3.90
CA PRO A 148 -4.66 12.87 3.45
C PRO A 148 -4.25 13.38 2.06
N SER A 149 -5.22 13.82 1.27
CA SER A 149 -4.93 14.32 -0.07
C SER A 149 -4.14 15.63 -0.04
N LEU A 150 -3.23 15.79 -0.99
CA LEU A 150 -2.42 16.98 -1.16
C LEU A 150 -2.77 17.70 -2.48
N PRO A 151 -2.67 19.05 -2.51
CA PRO A 151 -2.54 19.78 -3.77
C PRO A 151 -1.27 19.31 -4.50
N PHE A 152 -1.28 19.29 -5.83
CA PHE A 152 -0.18 18.81 -6.65
C PHE A 152 1.19 19.44 -6.28
N ARG A 153 1.25 20.77 -6.10
CA ARG A 153 2.48 21.47 -5.70
C ARG A 153 3.02 21.00 -4.34
N ALA A 154 2.14 20.77 -3.37
CA ALA A 154 2.53 20.28 -2.07
C ALA A 154 3.05 18.82 -2.15
N ALA A 155 2.44 18.00 -3.00
CA ALA A 155 2.91 16.63 -3.26
C ALA A 155 4.32 16.61 -3.87
N ILE A 156 4.62 17.51 -4.81
CA ILE A 156 5.97 17.67 -5.38
C ILE A 156 6.98 18.07 -4.30
N GLN A 157 6.68 19.11 -3.53
CA GLN A 157 7.57 19.59 -2.47
C GLN A 157 7.86 18.52 -1.39
N GLU A 158 6.89 17.66 -1.12
CA GLU A 158 7.07 16.54 -0.21
C GLU A 158 7.97 15.46 -0.84
N ALA A 159 7.73 15.12 -2.11
CA ALA A 159 8.48 14.11 -2.84
C ALA A 159 9.94 14.51 -3.06
N GLU A 160 10.23 15.78 -3.35
CA GLU A 160 11.60 16.32 -3.52
C GLU A 160 12.46 16.10 -2.27
N LYS A 161 11.88 16.16 -1.09
CA LYS A 161 12.57 15.89 0.19
C LYS A 161 12.77 14.39 0.43
N ALA A 162 12.01 13.56 -0.27
CA ALA A 162 11.99 12.13 -0.04
C ALA A 162 12.97 11.34 -0.90
N GLY A 163 13.40 11.85 -2.05
CA GLY A 163 14.33 11.17 -2.94
C GLY A 163 13.96 11.28 -4.42
N GLU A 164 14.18 10.21 -5.17
CA GLU A 164 13.94 10.20 -6.61
C GLU A 164 12.45 10.27 -6.96
N ILE A 165 12.14 11.08 -7.98
CA ILE A 165 10.77 11.29 -8.46
C ILE A 165 10.67 10.78 -9.90
N LEU A 166 9.69 9.91 -10.15
CA LEU A 166 9.32 9.44 -11.47
C LEU A 166 7.92 9.93 -11.83
N PHE A 167 7.82 10.71 -12.91
CA PHE A 167 6.56 11.08 -13.52
C PHE A 167 6.25 10.15 -14.68
N PHE A 168 5.10 9.50 -14.62
CA PHE A 168 4.59 8.73 -15.76
C PHE A 168 3.72 9.61 -16.62
N TYR A 169 4.19 9.82 -17.85
CA TYR A 169 3.58 10.70 -18.83
C TYR A 169 3.39 9.99 -20.16
N GLU A 170 2.24 10.24 -20.80
CA GLU A 170 1.87 9.62 -22.07
C GLU A 170 2.69 10.13 -23.27
N GLY A 171 3.28 11.30 -23.16
CA GLY A 171 4.10 11.93 -24.21
C GLY A 171 5.51 11.36 -24.36
N GLY A 172 5.82 10.23 -23.70
CA GLY A 172 7.14 9.58 -23.76
C GLY A 172 7.95 9.81 -22.47
N GLY A 173 9.24 9.51 -22.55
CA GLY A 173 10.15 9.54 -21.41
C GLY A 173 11.19 8.43 -21.51
N GLU A 174 12.03 8.32 -20.51
CA GLU A 174 13.00 7.24 -20.39
C GLU A 174 12.30 5.95 -19.92
N HIS A 175 12.68 4.81 -20.45
CA HIS A 175 12.08 3.55 -20.08
C HIS A 175 12.38 3.22 -18.61
N ILE A 176 11.38 2.73 -17.86
CA ILE A 176 11.50 2.49 -16.41
C ILE A 176 12.70 1.60 -16.05
N SER A 177 13.05 0.63 -16.87
CA SER A 177 14.20 -0.25 -16.64
C SER A 177 15.57 0.45 -16.68
N ALA A 178 15.64 1.66 -17.22
CA ALA A 178 16.86 2.48 -17.21
C ALA A 178 16.92 3.41 -15.99
N LEU A 179 15.77 3.65 -15.34
CA LEU A 179 15.65 4.56 -14.21
C LEU A 179 15.66 3.83 -12.85
N VAL A 180 15.27 2.55 -12.83
CA VAL A 180 15.09 1.76 -11.60
C VAL A 180 15.89 0.47 -11.70
N GLY A 181 16.54 0.09 -10.62
CA GLY A 181 17.31 -1.14 -10.54
C GLY A 181 17.53 -1.63 -9.11
N PRO A 182 18.29 -2.71 -8.89
CA PRO A 182 18.44 -3.38 -7.59
C PRO A 182 18.98 -2.49 -6.45
N LYS A 183 19.64 -1.38 -6.79
CA LYS A 183 20.15 -0.41 -5.80
C LYS A 183 19.16 0.69 -5.43
N THR A 184 18.00 0.74 -6.06
CA THR A 184 16.96 1.73 -5.77
C THR A 184 16.33 1.42 -4.43
N GLN A 185 16.41 2.35 -3.49
CA GLN A 185 15.88 2.16 -2.14
C GLN A 185 14.60 2.94 -1.88
N LYS A 186 14.41 4.08 -2.57
CA LYS A 186 13.27 4.96 -2.32
C LYS A 186 12.85 5.71 -3.58
N LEU A 187 11.56 5.68 -3.87
CA LEU A 187 10.96 6.29 -5.05
C LEU A 187 9.65 7.01 -4.72
N SER A 188 9.44 8.14 -5.37
CA SER A 188 8.16 8.84 -5.47
C SER A 188 7.59 8.68 -6.87
N LEU A 189 6.47 8.01 -6.99
CA LEU A 189 5.82 7.66 -8.24
C LEU A 189 4.59 8.55 -8.47
N PHE A 190 4.60 9.37 -9.51
CA PHE A 190 3.50 10.26 -9.85
C PHE A 190 2.69 9.75 -11.03
N ILE A 191 1.39 9.54 -10.80
CA ILE A 191 0.42 9.14 -11.83
C ILE A 191 -0.63 10.23 -11.99
N GLY A 192 -0.75 10.73 -13.22
CA GLY A 192 -1.70 11.79 -13.58
C GLY A 192 -3.15 11.34 -13.67
N PRO A 193 -4.09 12.31 -13.70
CA PRO A 193 -5.47 12.04 -14.06
C PRO A 193 -5.57 11.76 -15.57
N GLU A 194 -6.77 11.49 -16.06
CA GLU A 194 -7.03 11.24 -17.50
C GLU A 194 -6.61 12.40 -18.41
N GLY A 195 -6.45 13.62 -17.88
CA GLY A 195 -5.95 14.80 -18.59
C GLY A 195 -4.43 14.99 -18.53
N GLY A 196 -3.68 14.04 -17.96
CA GLY A 196 -2.23 14.10 -17.79
C GLY A 196 -1.75 15.19 -16.82
N PHE A 197 -0.44 15.49 -16.85
CA PHE A 197 0.17 16.58 -16.09
C PHE A 197 0.45 17.79 -16.99
N ALA A 198 0.46 19.00 -16.41
CA ALA A 198 1.19 20.11 -17.00
C ALA A 198 2.70 19.85 -16.83
N GLN A 199 3.50 20.22 -17.83
CA GLN A 199 4.96 20.03 -17.78
C GLN A 199 5.56 20.73 -16.56
N GLU A 200 6.19 19.97 -15.65
CA GLU A 200 6.89 20.52 -14.50
C GLU A 200 8.37 20.14 -14.51
N HIS A 201 9.19 21.05 -14.00
CA HIS A 201 10.66 21.01 -14.11
C HIS A 201 11.25 20.18 -12.97
N GLY A 202 12.28 19.39 -13.26
CA GLY A 202 13.15 18.75 -12.27
C GLY A 202 12.91 17.27 -11.98
N ALA A 203 11.86 16.65 -12.54
CA ALA A 203 11.59 15.23 -12.34
C ALA A 203 12.00 14.39 -13.58
N LYS A 204 12.36 13.14 -13.34
CA LYS A 204 12.59 12.18 -14.43
C LYS A 204 11.24 11.74 -15.01
N ILE A 205 11.07 11.95 -16.30
CA ILE A 205 9.87 11.47 -17.01
C ILE A 205 10.11 10.02 -17.40
N ALA A 206 9.24 9.14 -16.91
CA ALA A 206 9.30 7.72 -17.17
C ALA A 206 8.18 7.26 -18.12
N THR A 207 8.45 6.22 -18.89
CA THR A 207 7.46 5.58 -19.75
C THR A 207 7.38 4.08 -19.47
N LEU A 208 6.18 3.52 -19.66
CA LEU A 208 5.88 2.09 -19.62
C LEU A 208 5.74 1.50 -21.04
N GLY A 209 6.23 2.22 -22.06
CA GLY A 209 6.18 1.83 -23.45
C GLY A 209 5.16 2.63 -24.28
N PRO A 210 4.89 2.20 -25.52
CA PRO A 210 4.21 3.04 -26.53
C PRO A 210 2.67 3.11 -26.35
N ARG A 211 2.11 2.38 -25.41
CA ARG A 211 0.65 2.37 -25.18
C ARG A 211 0.26 3.34 -24.07
N ILE A 212 -0.80 4.11 -24.31
CA ILE A 212 -1.40 4.96 -23.29
C ILE A 212 -2.18 4.07 -22.33
N LEU A 213 -1.76 4.02 -21.07
CA LEU A 213 -2.46 3.32 -20.00
C LEU A 213 -3.49 4.24 -19.34
N ARG A 214 -4.60 3.66 -18.92
CA ARG A 214 -5.57 4.39 -18.11
C ARG A 214 -4.99 4.73 -16.74
N THR A 215 -5.49 5.79 -16.11
CA THR A 215 -5.02 6.28 -14.80
C THR A 215 -5.10 5.23 -13.69
N GLU A 216 -6.02 4.27 -13.78
CA GLU A 216 -6.09 3.13 -12.86
C GLU A 216 -5.15 1.97 -13.22
N THR A 217 -4.71 1.87 -14.47
CA THR A 217 -3.80 0.79 -14.94
C THR A 217 -2.33 1.18 -14.77
N ALA A 218 -2.03 2.45 -14.98
CA ALA A 218 -0.65 2.95 -14.95
C ALA A 218 0.08 2.70 -13.62
N PRO A 219 -0.50 2.94 -12.43
CA PRO A 219 0.18 2.69 -11.16
C PRO A 219 0.45 1.21 -10.94
N ILE A 220 -0.46 0.33 -11.35
CA ILE A 220 -0.32 -1.12 -11.22
C ILE A 220 0.87 -1.61 -12.08
N ALA A 221 0.90 -1.19 -13.35
CA ALA A 221 1.98 -1.54 -14.26
C ALA A 221 3.34 -0.97 -13.81
N ALA A 222 3.36 0.28 -13.32
CA ALA A 222 4.55 0.93 -12.82
C ALA A 222 5.09 0.23 -11.57
N LEU A 223 4.23 -0.06 -10.59
CA LEU A 223 4.62 -0.78 -9.37
C LEU A 223 5.15 -2.17 -9.69
N ALA A 224 4.47 -2.95 -10.53
CA ALA A 224 4.95 -4.27 -10.94
C ALA A 224 6.34 -4.20 -11.60
N ALA A 225 6.56 -3.22 -12.48
CA ALA A 225 7.86 -3.02 -13.13
C ALA A 225 8.96 -2.59 -12.12
N ILE A 226 8.62 -1.72 -11.14
CA ILE A 226 9.54 -1.31 -10.08
C ILE A 226 9.91 -2.51 -9.21
N MET A 227 8.92 -3.28 -8.74
CA MET A 227 9.16 -4.43 -7.87
C MET A 227 10.02 -5.49 -8.58
N LEU A 228 9.76 -5.75 -9.88
CA LEU A 228 10.59 -6.64 -10.67
C LEU A 228 12.02 -6.11 -10.84
N ALA A 229 12.20 -4.82 -11.15
CA ALA A 229 13.51 -4.21 -11.35
C ALA A 229 14.35 -4.10 -10.06
N THR A 230 13.72 -4.20 -8.90
CA THR A 230 14.35 -4.13 -7.57
C THR A 230 14.40 -5.48 -6.85
N ASP A 231 14.15 -6.59 -7.56
CA ASP A 231 14.14 -7.97 -7.02
C ASP A 231 13.15 -8.17 -5.84
N ASN A 232 11.97 -7.54 -5.93
CA ASN A 232 10.91 -7.59 -4.91
C ASN A 232 9.60 -8.23 -5.41
N LEU A 233 9.58 -8.86 -6.59
CA LEU A 233 8.39 -9.52 -7.14
C LEU A 233 8.66 -11.01 -7.34
#